data_950dc3a0ceca1db64e5b953601a5b913
#
_entry.id   950dc3a0ceca1db64e5b953601a5b913
#
_cell.length_a   1.000
_cell.length_b   1.000
_cell.length_c   1.000
_cell.angle_alpha   90.00
_cell.angle_beta   90.00
_cell.angle_gamma   90.00
#
_symmetry.space_group_name_H-M   'P 1'
#
loop_
_entity.id
_entity.type
_entity.pdbx_description
1 polymer ?
#
loop_
_entity_poly.entity_id
_entity_poly.type
_entity_poly.pdbx_seq_one_letter_code
_entity_poly.pdbx_strand_id
1 'polypeptide(L)'
;MLPVLEAVAKAGKPLLIIAEDVEGEALATLVVNTMRGIVKVAAVKAPGFGDRRKAMLQDIAILTAGTVISEEIGLELEKATLEDMGQAKRVVITKDTTTIIDGVGDKALIDSRVTQINQQRDEATSDYDREKLQERVAKLAGGVAVIKVGAATEVEMKEKKARVEDALHATRAAVEEGVVAGGGVALIRVANSIAELRGDNEDQNVGIKVARRAMEAPLRQIVANAGEEPSVIANKVKAGEGNTGYNAATEEYGNMIDMGILDPTKVTRSALQYAASIAGLMITTECMVTDLPKEDKPDLGGAGGMGGMGGMGGMM
;
A
#
# COMPACT_ATOMS: atom_id res chain seq x y z
N MET A 1 -29.72 -10.49 5.76
CA MET A 1 -29.31 -9.22 5.10
C MET A 1 -30.50 -8.34 4.65
N LEU A 2 -31.57 -8.86 4.05
CA LEU A 2 -32.71 -8.05 3.55
C LEU A 2 -33.30 -7.09 4.60
N PRO A 3 -33.58 -7.50 5.86
CA PRO A 3 -34.13 -6.60 6.87
C PRO A 3 -33.27 -5.37 7.13
N VAL A 4 -31.95 -5.56 7.13
CA VAL A 4 -30.96 -4.47 7.28
C VAL A 4 -31.04 -3.49 6.11
N LEU A 5 -31.08 -3.99 4.86
CA LEU A 5 -31.17 -3.15 3.67
C LEU A 5 -32.48 -2.35 3.64
N GLU A 6 -33.59 -2.94 4.05
CA GLU A 6 -34.89 -2.24 4.14
C GLU A 6 -34.84 -1.12 5.18
N ALA A 7 -34.25 -1.38 6.32
CA ALA A 7 -34.10 -0.40 7.40
C ALA A 7 -33.19 0.77 6.97
N VAL A 8 -32.06 0.48 6.30
CA VAL A 8 -31.15 1.49 5.74
C VAL A 8 -31.81 2.30 4.64
N ALA A 9 -32.57 1.65 3.73
CA ALA A 9 -33.31 2.34 2.69
C ALA A 9 -34.34 3.33 3.26
N LYS A 10 -35.07 2.92 4.29
CA LYS A 10 -36.00 3.80 5.02
C LYS A 10 -35.30 4.97 5.72
N ALA A 11 -34.11 4.73 6.25
CA ALA A 11 -33.28 5.77 6.89
C ALA A 11 -32.65 6.75 5.89
N GLY A 12 -32.57 6.39 4.59
CA GLY A 12 -31.99 7.22 3.54
C GLY A 12 -30.49 7.50 3.68
N LYS A 13 -29.79 6.71 4.50
CA LYS A 13 -28.35 6.86 4.74
C LYS A 13 -27.53 5.89 3.87
N PRO A 14 -26.30 6.25 3.47
CA PRO A 14 -25.40 5.31 2.81
C PRO A 14 -24.94 4.21 3.78
N LEU A 15 -24.71 3.00 3.25
CA LEU A 15 -24.26 1.84 4.00
C LEU A 15 -22.88 1.40 3.51
N LEU A 16 -21.94 1.18 4.44
CA LEU A 16 -20.72 0.44 4.20
C LEU A 16 -20.83 -0.94 4.83
N ILE A 17 -20.62 -1.98 4.04
CA ILE A 17 -20.52 -3.37 4.49
C ILE A 17 -19.05 -3.76 4.52
N ILE A 18 -18.57 -4.21 5.68
CA ILE A 18 -17.22 -4.74 5.86
C ILE A 18 -17.37 -6.21 6.25
N ALA A 19 -17.11 -7.11 5.31
CA ALA A 19 -17.31 -8.54 5.50
C ALA A 19 -16.14 -9.34 4.95
N GLU A 20 -16.05 -10.61 5.31
CA GLU A 20 -15.03 -11.52 4.77
C GLU A 20 -15.17 -11.64 3.25
N ASP A 21 -16.40 -11.87 2.80
CA ASP A 21 -16.77 -11.81 1.40
C ASP A 21 -18.23 -11.38 1.22
N VAL A 22 -18.55 -10.87 0.04
CA VAL A 22 -19.92 -10.57 -0.41
C VAL A 22 -20.05 -11.09 -1.82
N GLU A 23 -20.75 -12.21 -1.99
CA GLU A 23 -20.88 -12.92 -3.27
C GLU A 23 -22.31 -13.44 -3.51
N GLY A 24 -22.52 -14.07 -4.67
CA GLY A 24 -23.78 -14.73 -5.01
C GLY A 24 -24.97 -13.78 -5.01
N GLU A 25 -26.08 -14.25 -4.45
CA GLU A 25 -27.36 -13.49 -4.40
C GLU A 25 -27.25 -12.21 -3.54
N ALA A 26 -26.38 -12.21 -2.53
CA ALA A 26 -26.15 -11.04 -1.70
C ALA A 26 -25.56 -9.89 -2.53
N LEU A 27 -24.50 -10.17 -3.29
CA LEU A 27 -23.88 -9.19 -4.17
C LEU A 27 -24.82 -8.71 -5.25
N ALA A 28 -25.55 -9.63 -5.91
CA ALA A 28 -26.53 -9.29 -6.93
C ALA A 28 -27.62 -8.35 -6.39
N THR A 29 -28.11 -8.62 -5.19
CA THR A 29 -29.10 -7.77 -4.51
C THR A 29 -28.56 -6.36 -4.26
N LEU A 30 -27.34 -6.23 -3.76
CA LEU A 30 -26.70 -4.94 -3.51
C LEU A 30 -26.52 -4.14 -4.80
N VAL A 31 -26.01 -4.78 -5.85
CA VAL A 31 -25.78 -4.15 -7.16
C VAL A 31 -27.09 -3.63 -7.76
N VAL A 32 -28.13 -4.47 -7.81
CA VAL A 32 -29.44 -4.08 -8.38
C VAL A 32 -30.06 -2.91 -7.61
N ASN A 33 -30.05 -2.94 -6.27
CA ASN A 33 -30.64 -1.87 -5.47
C ASN A 33 -29.84 -0.56 -5.56
N THR A 34 -28.51 -0.66 -5.68
CA THR A 34 -27.65 0.51 -5.91
C THR A 34 -27.90 1.13 -7.29
N MET A 35 -27.99 0.30 -8.35
CA MET A 35 -28.29 0.76 -9.71
C MET A 35 -29.68 1.43 -9.81
N ARG A 36 -30.65 0.93 -9.06
CA ARG A 36 -31.99 1.53 -8.97
C ARG A 36 -32.06 2.77 -8.09
N GLY A 37 -30.96 3.12 -7.42
CA GLY A 37 -30.91 4.28 -6.52
C GLY A 37 -31.70 4.10 -5.22
N ILE A 38 -32.12 2.86 -4.88
CA ILE A 38 -32.90 2.58 -3.67
C ILE A 38 -32.01 2.68 -2.42
N VAL A 39 -30.78 2.19 -2.51
CA VAL A 39 -29.79 2.22 -1.42
C VAL A 39 -28.45 2.66 -1.99
N LYS A 40 -27.70 3.48 -1.23
CA LYS A 40 -26.30 3.80 -1.53
C LYS A 40 -25.42 2.85 -0.71
N VAL A 41 -24.92 1.79 -1.33
CA VAL A 41 -24.14 0.75 -0.63
C VAL A 41 -22.76 0.61 -1.25
N ALA A 42 -21.76 0.42 -0.40
CA ALA A 42 -20.45 -0.08 -0.77
C ALA A 42 -20.12 -1.31 0.09
N ALA A 43 -19.49 -2.31 -0.50
CA ALA A 43 -19.01 -3.49 0.20
C ALA A 43 -17.49 -3.60 0.02
N VAL A 44 -16.78 -3.85 1.11
CA VAL A 44 -15.32 -4.01 1.14
C VAL A 44 -14.95 -5.26 1.92
N LYS A 45 -13.82 -5.88 1.56
CA LYS A 45 -13.29 -7.03 2.28
C LYS A 45 -12.76 -6.60 3.63
N ALA A 46 -13.07 -7.39 4.66
CA ALA A 46 -12.56 -7.21 6.01
C ALA A 46 -11.01 -7.37 6.02
N PRO A 47 -10.30 -6.51 6.77
CA PRO A 47 -8.84 -6.55 6.82
C PRO A 47 -8.33 -7.76 7.60
N GLY A 48 -7.20 -8.32 7.18
CA GLY A 48 -6.53 -9.43 7.86
C GLY A 48 -7.19 -10.79 7.64
N PHE A 49 -6.73 -11.79 8.41
CA PHE A 49 -7.18 -13.19 8.35
C PHE A 49 -7.35 -13.76 9.75
N GLY A 50 -8.25 -14.75 9.91
CA GLY A 50 -8.46 -15.48 11.15
C GLY A 50 -8.75 -14.55 12.34
N ASP A 51 -8.16 -14.83 13.51
CA ASP A 51 -8.38 -14.06 14.74
C ASP A 51 -7.94 -12.59 14.61
N ARG A 52 -6.94 -12.30 13.77
CA ARG A 52 -6.55 -10.93 13.50
C ARG A 52 -7.65 -10.15 12.78
N ARG A 53 -8.37 -10.78 11.84
CA ARG A 53 -9.54 -10.18 11.19
C ARG A 53 -10.62 -9.84 12.21
N LYS A 54 -10.93 -10.76 13.10
CA LYS A 54 -11.93 -10.53 14.16
C LYS A 54 -11.52 -9.36 15.06
N ALA A 55 -10.26 -9.31 15.45
CA ALA A 55 -9.73 -8.24 16.29
C ALA A 55 -9.79 -6.88 15.59
N MET A 56 -9.50 -6.81 14.30
CA MET A 56 -9.58 -5.57 13.52
C MET A 56 -11.03 -5.13 13.27
N LEU A 57 -11.95 -6.05 13.05
CA LEU A 57 -13.39 -5.74 12.98
C LEU A 57 -13.90 -5.19 14.30
N GLN A 58 -13.45 -5.75 15.44
CA GLN A 58 -13.78 -5.24 16.76
C GLN A 58 -13.24 -3.82 16.98
N ASP A 59 -12.02 -3.53 16.49
CA ASP A 59 -11.44 -2.19 16.55
C ASP A 59 -12.28 -1.18 15.75
N ILE A 60 -12.75 -1.57 14.56
CA ILE A 60 -13.64 -0.74 13.74
C ILE A 60 -15.00 -0.53 14.44
N ALA A 61 -15.57 -1.58 15.04
CA ALA A 61 -16.82 -1.49 15.77
C ALA A 61 -16.72 -0.48 16.94
N ILE A 62 -15.66 -0.57 17.74
CA ILE A 62 -15.42 0.37 18.85
C ILE A 62 -15.26 1.80 18.32
N LEU A 63 -14.49 2.00 17.22
CA LEU A 63 -14.29 3.32 16.62
C LEU A 63 -15.58 3.96 16.14
N THR A 64 -16.54 3.16 15.68
CA THR A 64 -17.78 3.63 15.05
C THR A 64 -19.02 3.50 15.94
N ALA A 65 -18.87 3.03 17.18
CA ALA A 65 -19.95 2.66 18.10
C ALA A 65 -20.90 1.62 17.51
N GLY A 66 -20.37 0.66 16.74
CA GLY A 66 -21.14 -0.46 16.20
C GLY A 66 -20.83 -1.77 16.90
N THR A 67 -21.46 -2.83 16.42
CA THR A 67 -21.28 -4.20 16.92
C THR A 67 -20.84 -5.11 15.79
N VAL A 68 -19.86 -5.96 16.04
CA VAL A 68 -19.47 -7.02 15.08
C VAL A 68 -20.56 -8.06 15.07
N ILE A 69 -21.15 -8.34 13.91
CA ILE A 69 -22.15 -9.38 13.77
C ILE A 69 -21.42 -10.69 13.45
N SER A 70 -21.48 -11.64 14.37
CA SER A 70 -20.84 -12.95 14.23
C SER A 70 -21.64 -14.01 14.97
N GLU A 71 -21.80 -15.16 14.34
CA GLU A 71 -22.47 -16.32 14.94
C GLU A 71 -21.75 -16.80 16.21
N GLU A 72 -20.43 -16.64 16.29
CA GLU A 72 -19.64 -17.04 17.47
C GLU A 72 -20.03 -16.30 18.76
N ILE A 73 -20.54 -15.08 18.63
CA ILE A 73 -21.05 -14.28 19.76
C ILE A 73 -22.59 -14.31 19.86
N GLY A 74 -23.22 -15.18 19.06
CA GLY A 74 -24.67 -15.39 19.09
C GLY A 74 -25.47 -14.29 18.34
N LEU A 75 -24.81 -13.45 17.53
CA LEU A 75 -25.46 -12.43 16.72
C LEU A 75 -25.63 -12.91 15.28
N GLU A 76 -26.88 -13.10 14.88
CA GLU A 76 -27.24 -13.49 13.54
C GLU A 76 -27.54 -12.25 12.68
N LEU A 77 -27.06 -12.23 11.43
CA LEU A 77 -27.29 -11.11 10.51
C LEU A 77 -28.80 -10.84 10.25
N GLU A 78 -29.64 -11.83 10.40
CA GLU A 78 -31.09 -11.69 10.22
C GLU A 78 -31.76 -10.87 11.33
N LYS A 79 -31.14 -10.87 12.52
CA LYS A 79 -31.65 -10.17 13.71
C LYS A 79 -31.00 -8.80 13.90
N ALA A 80 -29.99 -8.46 13.06
CA ALA A 80 -29.30 -7.21 13.15
C ALA A 80 -30.23 -6.01 12.86
N THR A 81 -30.06 -4.96 13.65
CA THR A 81 -30.84 -3.72 13.58
C THR A 81 -29.95 -2.51 13.25
N LEU A 82 -30.55 -1.34 13.05
CA LEU A 82 -29.78 -0.10 12.85
C LEU A 82 -28.99 0.30 14.12
N GLU A 83 -29.38 -0.17 15.29
CA GLU A 83 -28.69 0.11 16.56
C GLU A 83 -27.35 -0.64 16.66
N ASP A 84 -27.23 -1.76 15.96
CA ASP A 84 -25.98 -2.53 15.87
C ASP A 84 -24.99 -1.92 14.89
N MET A 85 -25.43 -0.97 14.05
CA MET A 85 -24.62 -0.37 13.00
C MET A 85 -23.74 0.74 13.56
N GLY A 86 -22.45 0.67 13.26
CA GLY A 86 -21.54 1.77 13.50
C GLY A 86 -21.84 2.99 12.61
N GLN A 87 -21.40 4.17 13.03
CA GLN A 87 -21.55 5.39 12.29
C GLN A 87 -20.22 6.15 12.16
N ALA A 88 -20.03 6.84 11.05
CA ALA A 88 -18.91 7.72 10.81
C ALA A 88 -19.35 8.92 10.00
N LYS A 89 -18.65 10.04 10.15
CA LYS A 89 -18.94 11.26 9.40
C LYS A 89 -18.66 11.09 7.92
N ARG A 90 -17.59 10.37 7.57
CA ARG A 90 -17.18 10.15 6.21
C ARG A 90 -16.40 8.84 6.06
N VAL A 91 -16.63 8.15 4.94
CA VAL A 91 -15.81 7.03 4.51
C VAL A 91 -15.26 7.30 3.13
N VAL A 92 -13.98 7.06 2.92
CA VAL A 92 -13.30 7.16 1.63
C VAL A 92 -12.81 5.77 1.23
N ILE A 93 -13.28 5.30 0.09
CA ILE A 93 -12.95 3.97 -0.44
C ILE A 93 -12.16 4.17 -1.74
N THR A 94 -11.02 3.53 -1.82
CA THR A 94 -10.22 3.43 -3.04
C THR A 94 -10.09 1.95 -3.44
N LYS A 95 -9.37 1.67 -4.50
CA LYS A 95 -9.09 0.30 -4.92
C LYS A 95 -8.41 -0.53 -3.83
N ASP A 96 -7.51 0.08 -3.07
CA ASP A 96 -6.62 -0.63 -2.15
C ASP A 96 -6.88 -0.28 -0.67
N THR A 97 -7.62 0.80 -0.38
CA THR A 97 -7.80 1.30 0.98
C THR A 97 -9.24 1.73 1.28
N THR A 98 -9.65 1.52 2.52
CA THR A 98 -10.89 2.08 3.07
C THR A 98 -10.53 2.89 4.31
N THR A 99 -10.84 4.18 4.30
CA THR A 99 -10.54 5.11 5.39
C THR A 99 -11.84 5.58 6.04
N ILE A 100 -11.98 5.31 7.33
CA ILE A 100 -13.12 5.74 8.17
C ILE A 100 -12.69 7.00 8.92
N ILE A 101 -13.43 8.08 8.78
CA ILE A 101 -13.09 9.39 9.34
C ILE A 101 -14.19 9.83 10.30
N ASP A 102 -13.80 10.24 11.51
CA ASP A 102 -14.69 10.70 12.57
C ASP A 102 -15.81 9.69 12.87
N GLY A 103 -15.42 8.49 13.32
CA GLY A 103 -16.35 7.54 13.92
C GLY A 103 -16.96 8.11 15.20
N VAL A 104 -18.19 7.70 15.50
CA VAL A 104 -18.93 8.18 16.68
C VAL A 104 -18.62 7.42 17.98
N GLY A 105 -17.60 6.54 17.97
CA GLY A 105 -17.20 5.73 19.13
C GLY A 105 -16.84 6.57 20.35
N ASP A 106 -17.15 6.03 21.52
CA ASP A 106 -16.79 6.67 22.79
C ASP A 106 -15.27 6.68 22.99
N LYS A 107 -14.73 7.86 23.29
CA LYS A 107 -13.29 8.05 23.47
C LYS A 107 -12.71 7.17 24.59
N ALA A 108 -13.41 7.00 25.67
CA ALA A 108 -12.95 6.18 26.80
C ALA A 108 -12.85 4.69 26.40
N LEU A 109 -13.79 4.20 25.58
CA LEU A 109 -13.73 2.84 25.03
C LEU A 109 -12.59 2.66 24.04
N ILE A 110 -12.34 3.67 23.19
CA ILE A 110 -11.21 3.68 22.26
C ILE A 110 -9.88 3.68 23.03
N ASP A 111 -9.72 4.55 24.03
CA ASP A 111 -8.50 4.63 24.85
C ASP A 111 -8.27 3.32 25.64
N SER A 112 -9.32 2.72 26.18
CA SER A 112 -9.25 1.41 26.83
C SER A 112 -8.80 0.32 25.85
N ARG A 113 -9.32 0.32 24.64
CA ARG A 113 -8.92 -0.64 23.59
C ARG A 113 -7.46 -0.45 23.18
N VAL A 114 -7.00 0.78 23.02
CA VAL A 114 -5.60 1.10 22.75
C VAL A 114 -4.68 0.57 23.85
N THR A 115 -5.08 0.75 25.12
CA THR A 115 -4.33 0.22 26.27
C THR A 115 -4.25 -1.30 26.24
N GLN A 116 -5.34 -1.98 25.93
CA GLN A 116 -5.38 -3.44 25.80
C GLN A 116 -4.44 -3.93 24.67
N ILE A 117 -4.44 -3.25 23.51
CA ILE A 117 -3.56 -3.64 22.39
C ILE A 117 -2.09 -3.40 22.74
N ASN A 118 -1.76 -2.31 23.46
CA ASN A 118 -0.40 -2.06 23.93
C ASN A 118 0.08 -3.16 24.89
N GLN A 119 -0.75 -3.64 25.81
CA GLN A 119 -0.40 -4.77 26.67
C GLN A 119 -0.11 -6.03 25.85
N GLN A 120 -0.96 -6.36 24.88
CA GLN A 120 -0.74 -7.49 23.96
C GLN A 120 0.56 -7.34 23.18
N ARG A 121 0.92 -6.11 22.73
CA ARG A 121 2.17 -5.83 22.05
C ARG A 121 3.38 -6.08 22.95
N ASP A 122 3.31 -5.66 24.19
CA ASP A 122 4.41 -5.81 25.14
C ASP A 122 4.62 -7.28 25.56
N GLU A 123 3.56 -8.09 25.55
CA GLU A 123 3.58 -9.53 25.80
C GLU A 123 3.96 -10.36 24.55
N ALA A 124 3.91 -9.78 23.34
CA ALA A 124 4.18 -10.49 22.10
C ALA A 124 5.64 -10.94 22.00
N THR A 125 5.86 -12.20 21.67
CA THR A 125 7.19 -12.80 21.50
C THR A 125 7.74 -12.64 20.08
N SER A 126 6.88 -12.46 19.07
CA SER A 126 7.23 -12.29 17.68
C SER A 126 7.32 -10.82 17.33
N ASP A 127 8.40 -10.40 16.66
CA ASP A 127 8.55 -9.04 16.15
C ASP A 127 7.47 -8.70 15.12
N TYR A 128 7.06 -9.67 14.31
CA TYR A 128 5.97 -9.52 13.36
C TYR A 128 4.63 -9.22 14.06
N ASP A 129 4.30 -9.95 15.14
CA ASP A 129 3.06 -9.71 15.88
C ASP A 129 3.11 -8.36 16.61
N ARG A 130 4.26 -8.00 17.14
CA ARG A 130 4.50 -6.68 17.76
C ARG A 130 4.28 -5.54 16.77
N GLU A 131 4.79 -5.67 15.54
CA GLU A 131 4.57 -4.70 14.46
C GLU A 131 3.08 -4.58 14.11
N LYS A 132 2.38 -5.71 13.96
CA LYS A 132 0.94 -5.70 13.62
C LYS A 132 0.05 -5.15 14.73
N LEU A 133 0.40 -5.35 15.97
CA LEU A 133 -0.27 -4.71 17.10
C LEU A 133 -0.02 -3.21 17.13
N GLN A 134 1.21 -2.77 16.85
CA GLN A 134 1.55 -1.36 16.73
C GLN A 134 0.78 -0.65 15.60
N GLU A 135 0.59 -1.31 14.45
CA GLU A 135 -0.24 -0.80 13.36
C GLU A 135 -1.70 -0.58 13.82
N ARG A 136 -2.26 -1.49 14.61
CA ARG A 136 -3.63 -1.38 15.13
C ARG A 136 -3.75 -0.19 16.09
N VAL A 137 -2.79 -0.02 17.01
CA VAL A 137 -2.73 1.16 17.89
C VAL A 137 -2.71 2.45 17.08
N ALA A 138 -1.85 2.53 16.06
CA ALA A 138 -1.73 3.72 15.22
C ALA A 138 -3.04 4.06 14.48
N LYS A 139 -3.80 3.05 14.05
CA LYS A 139 -5.10 3.24 13.38
C LYS A 139 -6.20 3.71 14.33
N LEU A 140 -6.20 3.26 15.59
CA LEU A 140 -7.20 3.63 16.59
C LEU A 140 -6.91 4.98 17.26
N ALA A 141 -5.65 5.19 17.67
CA ALA A 141 -5.22 6.37 18.41
C ALA A 141 -4.90 7.56 17.50
N GLY A 142 -4.62 7.30 16.22
CA GLY A 142 -4.24 8.32 15.25
C GLY A 142 -5.46 9.00 14.61
N GLY A 143 -5.35 10.30 14.36
CA GLY A 143 -6.29 11.01 13.49
C GLY A 143 -5.97 10.74 12.01
N VAL A 144 -6.90 11.09 11.12
CA VAL A 144 -6.69 11.08 9.68
C VAL A 144 -6.29 12.47 9.21
N ALA A 145 -5.03 12.64 8.80
CA ALA A 145 -4.59 13.87 8.14
C ALA A 145 -4.95 13.82 6.65
N VAL A 146 -5.54 14.89 6.16
CA VAL A 146 -5.92 15.03 4.75
C VAL A 146 -5.04 16.08 4.08
N ILE A 147 -4.16 15.64 3.20
CA ILE A 147 -3.34 16.53 2.36
C ILE A 147 -4.10 16.79 1.06
N LYS A 148 -4.57 18.03 0.88
CA LYS A 148 -5.27 18.44 -0.34
C LYS A 148 -4.24 18.87 -1.39
N VAL A 149 -4.21 18.16 -2.50
CA VAL A 149 -3.32 18.46 -3.63
C VAL A 149 -4.13 19.10 -4.75
N GLY A 150 -3.62 20.18 -5.33
CA GLY A 150 -4.20 20.86 -6.48
C GLY A 150 -3.14 21.32 -7.47
N ALA A 151 -3.56 21.51 -8.72
CA ALA A 151 -2.73 22.04 -9.80
C ALA A 151 -3.61 22.71 -10.86
N ALA A 152 -2.99 23.39 -11.83
CA ALA A 152 -3.68 24.05 -12.92
C ALA A 152 -4.31 23.06 -13.91
N THR A 153 -3.70 21.89 -14.09
CA THR A 153 -4.16 20.82 -15.00
C THR A 153 -4.34 19.50 -14.28
N GLU A 154 -5.17 18.62 -14.85
CA GLU A 154 -5.39 17.28 -14.28
C GLU A 154 -4.11 16.43 -14.29
N VAL A 155 -3.30 16.54 -15.34
CA VAL A 155 -2.03 15.80 -15.46
C VAL A 155 -1.05 16.24 -14.37
N GLU A 156 -0.87 17.55 -14.18
CA GLU A 156 -0.02 18.09 -13.12
C GLU A 156 -0.53 17.73 -11.73
N MET A 157 -1.85 17.72 -11.52
CA MET A 157 -2.44 17.31 -10.26
C MET A 157 -2.17 15.84 -9.95
N LYS A 158 -2.28 14.96 -10.96
CA LYS A 158 -1.95 13.52 -10.80
C LYS A 158 -0.48 13.32 -10.48
N GLU A 159 0.42 14.05 -11.14
CA GLU A 159 1.85 13.99 -10.86
C GLU A 159 2.18 14.46 -9.43
N LYS A 160 1.66 15.61 -9.02
CA LYS A 160 1.85 16.10 -7.64
C LYS A 160 1.28 15.13 -6.60
N LYS A 161 0.11 14.55 -6.88
CA LYS A 161 -0.49 13.55 -5.99
C LYS A 161 0.42 12.33 -5.85
N ALA A 162 0.92 11.78 -6.96
CA ALA A 162 1.83 10.63 -6.95
C ALA A 162 3.12 10.93 -6.17
N ARG A 163 3.68 12.13 -6.32
CA ARG A 163 4.88 12.58 -5.59
C ARG A 163 4.63 12.69 -4.07
N VAL A 164 3.45 13.17 -3.66
CA VAL A 164 3.06 13.23 -2.24
C VAL A 164 2.83 11.83 -1.67
N GLU A 165 2.20 10.93 -2.44
CA GLU A 165 2.00 9.54 -2.04
C GLU A 165 3.33 8.80 -1.88
N ASP A 166 4.29 9.01 -2.78
CA ASP A 166 5.64 8.45 -2.69
C ASP A 166 6.39 8.96 -1.44
N ALA A 167 6.37 10.27 -1.21
CA ALA A 167 6.96 10.86 0.00
C ALA A 167 6.32 10.33 1.30
N LEU A 168 5.01 10.07 1.29
CA LEU A 168 4.30 9.48 2.43
C LEU A 168 4.75 8.04 2.70
N HIS A 169 4.89 7.23 1.65
CA HIS A 169 5.37 5.85 1.78
C HIS A 169 6.81 5.81 2.27
N ALA A 170 7.69 6.64 1.74
CA ALA A 170 9.07 6.76 2.18
C ALA A 170 9.17 7.19 3.64
N THR A 171 8.37 8.17 4.06
CA THR A 171 8.33 8.65 5.44
C THR A 171 7.86 7.56 6.41
N ARG A 172 6.82 6.80 6.05
CA ARG A 172 6.35 5.67 6.87
C ARG A 172 7.44 4.61 7.04
N ALA A 173 8.08 4.21 5.94
CA ALA A 173 9.18 3.24 5.99
C ALA A 173 10.36 3.74 6.84
N ALA A 174 10.65 5.05 6.79
CA ALA A 174 11.69 5.67 7.60
C ALA A 174 11.35 5.69 9.10
N VAL A 175 10.09 5.87 9.47
CA VAL A 175 9.64 5.80 10.87
C VAL A 175 9.77 4.38 11.43
N GLU A 176 9.59 3.36 10.60
CA GLU A 176 9.66 1.96 11.03
C GLU A 176 11.07 1.45 11.29
N GLU A 177 12.03 1.73 10.40
CA GLU A 177 13.40 1.18 10.46
C GLU A 177 14.50 2.25 10.38
N GLY A 178 14.16 3.52 10.47
CA GLY A 178 15.12 4.62 10.35
C GLY A 178 15.57 4.89 8.92
N VAL A 179 16.62 5.69 8.80
CA VAL A 179 17.19 6.14 7.54
C VAL A 179 18.67 5.81 7.42
N VAL A 180 19.13 5.68 6.19
CA VAL A 180 20.54 5.50 5.81
C VAL A 180 20.95 6.58 4.81
N ALA A 181 22.24 6.70 4.54
CA ALA A 181 22.74 7.56 3.47
C ALA A 181 22.15 7.15 2.12
N GLY A 182 21.46 8.09 1.46
CA GLY A 182 20.79 7.87 0.18
C GLY A 182 21.75 7.89 -1.02
N GLY A 183 21.17 7.97 -2.21
CA GLY A 183 21.95 7.99 -3.45
C GLY A 183 22.69 6.69 -3.75
N GLY A 184 22.25 5.56 -3.19
CA GLY A 184 22.89 4.25 -3.34
C GLY A 184 24.16 4.05 -2.48
N VAL A 185 24.52 5.02 -1.63
CA VAL A 185 25.75 4.96 -0.81
C VAL A 185 25.70 3.85 0.23
N ALA A 186 24.55 3.64 0.89
CA ALA A 186 24.40 2.59 1.89
C ALA A 186 24.78 1.21 1.35
N LEU A 187 24.31 0.84 0.16
CA LEU A 187 24.64 -0.44 -0.47
C LEU A 187 26.12 -0.54 -0.86
N ILE A 188 26.77 0.56 -1.25
CA ILE A 188 28.23 0.58 -1.50
C ILE A 188 29.00 0.30 -0.21
N ARG A 189 28.58 0.88 0.92
CA ARG A 189 29.22 0.61 2.22
C ARG A 189 29.02 -0.84 2.66
N VAL A 190 27.81 -1.40 2.48
CA VAL A 190 27.56 -2.82 2.73
C VAL A 190 28.42 -3.71 1.83
N ALA A 191 28.54 -3.41 0.53
CA ALA A 191 29.39 -4.15 -0.37
C ALA A 191 30.87 -4.13 0.02
N ASN A 192 31.33 -3.00 0.59
CA ASN A 192 32.68 -2.88 1.12
C ASN A 192 32.86 -3.67 2.41
N SER A 193 31.91 -3.67 3.34
CA SER A 193 32.00 -4.40 4.62
C SER A 193 32.07 -5.92 4.45
N ILE A 194 31.50 -6.45 3.35
CA ILE A 194 31.55 -7.87 3.02
C ILE A 194 32.65 -8.21 1.99
N ALA A 195 33.66 -7.35 1.80
CA ALA A 195 34.71 -7.54 0.81
C ALA A 195 35.49 -8.84 1.00
N GLU A 196 35.73 -9.22 2.27
CA GLU A 196 36.46 -10.40 2.65
C GLU A 196 35.59 -11.64 2.84
N LEU A 197 34.26 -11.53 2.61
CA LEU A 197 33.35 -12.68 2.71
C LEU A 197 33.75 -13.74 1.68
N ARG A 198 33.87 -14.99 2.15
CA ARG A 198 34.19 -16.17 1.33
C ARG A 198 33.15 -17.25 1.57
N GLY A 199 32.79 -17.94 0.52
CA GLY A 199 31.98 -19.15 0.58
C GLY A 199 32.86 -20.40 0.73
N ASP A 200 32.22 -21.54 0.91
CA ASP A 200 32.86 -22.84 1.09
C ASP A 200 33.51 -23.38 -0.19
N ASN A 201 33.12 -22.86 -1.34
CA ASN A 201 33.60 -23.27 -2.65
C ASN A 201 33.64 -22.09 -3.64
N GLU A 202 34.20 -22.34 -4.83
CA GLU A 202 34.38 -21.29 -5.86
C GLU A 202 33.02 -20.78 -6.41
N ASP A 203 32.01 -21.63 -6.56
CA ASP A 203 30.69 -21.23 -7.06
C ASP A 203 30.01 -20.25 -6.10
N GLN A 204 30.09 -20.50 -4.79
CA GLN A 204 29.62 -19.57 -3.78
C GLN A 204 30.39 -18.25 -3.82
N ASN A 205 31.71 -18.29 -4.05
CA ASN A 205 32.53 -17.08 -4.20
C ASN A 205 32.11 -16.26 -5.43
N VAL A 206 31.73 -16.91 -6.53
CA VAL A 206 31.17 -16.25 -7.72
C VAL A 206 29.82 -15.60 -7.37
N GLY A 207 28.93 -16.29 -6.67
CA GLY A 207 27.65 -15.75 -6.20
C GLY A 207 27.82 -14.50 -5.31
N ILE A 208 28.77 -14.52 -4.38
CA ILE A 208 29.13 -13.37 -3.55
C ILE A 208 29.60 -12.18 -4.41
N LYS A 209 30.45 -12.43 -5.41
CA LYS A 209 30.91 -11.39 -6.34
C LYS A 209 29.74 -10.78 -7.14
N VAL A 210 28.79 -11.61 -7.61
CA VAL A 210 27.59 -11.17 -8.34
C VAL A 210 26.73 -10.28 -7.44
N ALA A 211 26.42 -10.70 -6.22
CA ALA A 211 25.64 -9.92 -5.26
C ALA A 211 26.31 -8.57 -4.94
N ARG A 212 27.61 -8.56 -4.66
CA ARG A 212 28.37 -7.33 -4.43
C ARG A 212 28.35 -6.38 -5.62
N ARG A 213 28.44 -6.91 -6.83
CA ARG A 213 28.34 -6.10 -8.06
C ARG A 213 26.94 -5.50 -8.24
N ALA A 214 25.91 -6.26 -7.92
CA ALA A 214 24.53 -5.81 -7.99
C ALA A 214 24.25 -4.63 -7.02
N MET A 215 24.89 -4.60 -5.85
CA MET A 215 24.75 -3.49 -4.88
C MET A 215 25.26 -2.14 -5.41
N GLU A 216 26.07 -2.11 -6.47
CA GLU A 216 26.49 -0.87 -7.12
C GLU A 216 25.44 -0.31 -8.09
N ALA A 217 24.49 -1.13 -8.53
CA ALA A 217 23.56 -0.76 -9.59
C ALA A 217 22.73 0.48 -9.28
N PRO A 218 22.18 0.69 -8.07
CA PRO A 218 21.42 1.90 -7.78
C PRO A 218 22.22 3.18 -7.93
N LEU A 219 23.43 3.26 -7.37
CA LEU A 219 24.30 4.43 -7.54
C LEU A 219 24.65 4.64 -9.02
N ARG A 220 25.02 3.58 -9.73
CA ARG A 220 25.37 3.66 -11.14
C ARG A 220 24.21 4.17 -11.99
N GLN A 221 22.98 3.74 -11.71
CA GLN A 221 21.81 4.19 -12.44
C GLN A 221 21.49 5.68 -12.16
N ILE A 222 21.61 6.12 -10.92
CA ILE A 222 21.43 7.54 -10.56
C ILE A 222 22.42 8.41 -11.34
N VAL A 223 23.68 8.01 -11.37
CA VAL A 223 24.74 8.74 -12.07
C VAL A 223 24.50 8.76 -13.59
N ALA A 224 24.12 7.60 -14.17
CA ALA A 224 23.80 7.52 -15.59
C ALA A 224 22.59 8.42 -15.97
N ASN A 225 21.58 8.48 -15.11
CA ASN A 225 20.42 9.34 -15.31
C ASN A 225 20.78 10.84 -15.23
N ALA A 226 21.84 11.20 -14.50
CA ALA A 226 22.39 12.55 -14.46
C ALA A 226 23.26 12.91 -15.67
N GLY A 227 23.55 11.91 -16.53
CA GLY A 227 24.40 12.11 -17.72
C GLY A 227 25.90 11.94 -17.45
N GLU A 228 26.29 11.54 -16.25
CA GLU A 228 27.67 11.37 -15.82
C GLU A 228 28.17 9.93 -16.01
N GLU A 229 29.51 9.73 -15.95
CA GLU A 229 30.13 8.41 -16.11
C GLU A 229 30.04 7.58 -14.82
N PRO A 230 29.20 6.53 -14.77
CA PRO A 230 28.93 5.78 -13.53
C PRO A 230 30.17 5.12 -12.93
N SER A 231 31.12 4.70 -13.75
CA SER A 231 32.31 3.97 -13.29
C SER A 231 33.25 4.88 -12.51
N VAL A 232 33.41 6.12 -12.94
CA VAL A 232 34.27 7.11 -12.28
C VAL A 232 33.71 7.48 -10.91
N ILE A 233 32.43 7.82 -10.88
CA ILE A 233 31.77 8.26 -9.64
C ILE A 233 31.64 7.10 -8.64
N ALA A 234 31.26 5.90 -9.10
CA ALA A 234 31.15 4.74 -8.21
C ALA A 234 32.50 4.39 -7.58
N ASN A 235 33.60 4.45 -8.33
CA ASN A 235 34.95 4.22 -7.78
C ASN A 235 35.33 5.27 -6.74
N LYS A 236 35.01 6.53 -6.97
CA LYS A 236 35.29 7.62 -6.04
C LYS A 236 34.45 7.48 -4.75
N VAL A 237 33.16 7.15 -4.88
CA VAL A 237 32.30 6.88 -3.73
C VAL A 237 32.75 5.65 -2.94
N LYS A 238 33.21 4.57 -3.61
CA LYS A 238 33.78 3.39 -2.95
C LYS A 238 35.01 3.70 -2.11
N ALA A 239 35.87 4.57 -2.59
CA ALA A 239 37.07 4.98 -1.88
C ALA A 239 36.78 5.91 -0.69
N GLY A 240 35.57 6.50 -0.63
CA GLY A 240 35.15 7.34 0.47
C GLY A 240 34.71 6.54 1.69
N GLU A 241 34.64 7.19 2.85
CA GLU A 241 34.27 6.60 4.13
C GLU A 241 32.92 7.14 4.63
N GLY A 242 32.32 6.40 5.57
CA GLY A 242 31.09 6.80 6.24
C GLY A 242 29.95 7.08 5.26
N ASN A 243 29.29 8.21 5.42
CA ASN A 243 28.16 8.64 4.60
C ASN A 243 28.55 9.48 3.37
N THR A 244 29.84 9.53 3.03
CA THR A 244 30.32 10.28 1.87
C THR A 244 29.80 9.68 0.56
N GLY A 245 29.13 10.49 -0.26
CA GLY A 245 28.52 10.08 -1.51
C GLY A 245 28.59 11.18 -2.56
N TYR A 246 27.79 11.04 -3.60
CA TYR A 246 27.69 11.98 -4.72
C TYR A 246 26.25 12.51 -4.85
N ASN A 247 26.11 13.82 -4.81
CA ASN A 247 24.84 14.51 -5.07
C ASN A 247 24.71 14.76 -6.57
N ALA A 248 23.89 13.97 -7.24
CA ALA A 248 23.69 14.07 -8.69
C ALA A 248 22.97 15.36 -9.16
N ALA A 249 22.35 16.10 -8.24
CA ALA A 249 21.69 17.36 -8.57
C ALA A 249 22.64 18.57 -8.59
N THR A 250 23.69 18.53 -7.74
CA THR A 250 24.69 19.64 -7.62
C THR A 250 26.08 19.22 -8.08
N GLU A 251 26.27 17.96 -8.49
CA GLU A 251 27.55 17.37 -8.89
C GLU A 251 28.65 17.40 -7.82
N GLU A 252 28.23 17.49 -6.54
CA GLU A 252 29.13 17.62 -5.40
C GLU A 252 29.26 16.31 -4.61
N TYR A 253 30.43 16.12 -4.02
CA TYR A 253 30.72 15.04 -3.09
C TYR A 253 30.64 15.54 -1.67
N GLY A 254 29.98 14.79 -0.79
CA GLY A 254 29.86 15.17 0.61
C GLY A 254 29.12 14.13 1.45
N ASN A 255 28.86 14.46 2.69
CA ASN A 255 28.05 13.63 3.57
C ASN A 255 26.58 13.68 3.14
N MET A 256 26.05 12.56 2.66
CA MET A 256 24.69 12.47 2.14
C MET A 256 23.63 12.83 3.19
N ILE A 257 23.88 12.50 4.47
CA ILE A 257 22.94 12.83 5.55
C ILE A 257 22.87 14.35 5.76
N ASP A 258 24.03 15.01 5.80
CA ASP A 258 24.09 16.47 5.97
C ASP A 258 23.50 17.22 4.77
N MET A 259 23.58 16.64 3.58
CA MET A 259 22.96 17.13 2.35
C MET A 259 21.44 16.85 2.28
N GLY A 260 20.86 16.13 3.25
CA GLY A 260 19.45 15.74 3.25
C GLY A 260 19.09 14.66 2.24
N ILE A 261 20.07 13.92 1.72
CA ILE A 261 19.87 12.81 0.77
C ILE A 261 19.83 11.51 1.56
N LEU A 262 18.61 11.07 1.84
CA LEU A 262 18.32 9.96 2.74
C LEU A 262 17.49 8.90 2.01
N ASP A 263 17.74 7.63 2.34
CA ASP A 263 16.90 6.50 1.94
C ASP A 263 16.30 5.83 3.19
N PRO A 264 15.02 5.41 3.18
CA PRO A 264 14.49 4.57 4.24
C PRO A 264 15.19 3.23 4.27
N THR A 265 15.68 2.82 5.44
CA THR A 265 16.40 1.54 5.62
C THR A 265 15.56 0.36 5.16
N LYS A 266 14.27 0.34 5.53
CA LYS A 266 13.33 -0.71 5.15
C LYS A 266 13.24 -0.88 3.63
N VAL A 267 13.19 0.21 2.87
CA VAL A 267 13.11 0.17 1.41
C VAL A 267 14.37 -0.42 0.81
N THR A 268 15.55 0.10 1.19
CA THR A 268 16.84 -0.36 0.66
C THR A 268 17.09 -1.83 0.99
N ARG A 269 16.81 -2.24 2.23
CA ARG A 269 16.94 -3.64 2.69
C ARG A 269 15.99 -4.56 1.94
N SER A 270 14.72 -4.21 1.86
CA SER A 270 13.69 -5.05 1.21
C SER A 270 13.95 -5.18 -0.29
N ALA A 271 14.39 -4.11 -0.95
CA ALA A 271 14.75 -4.14 -2.37
C ALA A 271 15.87 -5.16 -2.63
N LEU A 272 16.95 -5.13 -1.83
CA LEU A 272 18.04 -6.09 -1.96
C LEU A 272 17.58 -7.52 -1.68
N GLN A 273 16.81 -7.73 -0.62
CA GLN A 273 16.30 -9.04 -0.21
C GLN A 273 15.40 -9.67 -1.27
N TYR A 274 14.47 -8.91 -1.80
CA TYR A 274 13.54 -9.43 -2.81
C TYR A 274 14.22 -9.63 -4.17
N ALA A 275 15.12 -8.74 -4.55
CA ALA A 275 15.92 -8.91 -5.76
C ALA A 275 16.77 -10.20 -5.68
N ALA A 276 17.43 -10.44 -4.56
CA ALA A 276 18.21 -11.65 -4.35
C ALA A 276 17.33 -12.92 -4.36
N SER A 277 16.16 -12.88 -3.75
CA SER A 277 15.21 -13.99 -3.74
C SER A 277 14.76 -14.36 -5.14
N ILE A 278 14.31 -13.39 -5.94
CA ILE A 278 13.86 -13.63 -7.32
C ILE A 278 15.03 -14.06 -8.22
N ALA A 279 16.17 -13.39 -8.13
CA ALA A 279 17.35 -13.76 -8.90
C ALA A 279 17.80 -15.20 -8.58
N GLY A 280 17.78 -15.60 -7.30
CA GLY A 280 18.08 -16.95 -6.87
C GLY A 280 17.15 -18.00 -7.49
N LEU A 281 15.85 -17.71 -7.54
CA LEU A 281 14.88 -18.57 -8.24
C LEU A 281 15.17 -18.63 -9.75
N MET A 282 15.44 -17.49 -10.38
CA MET A 282 15.70 -17.45 -11.83
C MET A 282 16.93 -18.25 -12.25
N ILE A 283 18.02 -18.16 -11.51
CA ILE A 283 19.27 -18.89 -11.86
C ILE A 283 19.19 -20.41 -11.58
N THR A 284 18.17 -20.85 -10.84
CA THR A 284 17.94 -22.29 -10.58
C THR A 284 16.97 -22.93 -11.58
N THR A 285 16.42 -22.16 -12.53
CA THR A 285 15.49 -22.63 -13.56
C THR A 285 16.12 -22.59 -14.94
N GLU A 286 15.71 -23.51 -15.81
CA GLU A 286 16.20 -23.58 -17.20
C GLU A 286 15.32 -22.75 -18.15
N CYS A 287 14.08 -22.49 -17.80
CA CYS A 287 13.16 -21.67 -18.59
C CYS A 287 12.17 -20.90 -17.74
N MET A 288 11.64 -19.83 -18.30
CA MET A 288 10.55 -19.06 -17.74
C MET A 288 9.37 -19.09 -18.70
N VAL A 289 8.17 -19.40 -18.17
CA VAL A 289 6.92 -19.38 -18.93
C VAL A 289 6.12 -18.16 -18.48
N THR A 290 5.77 -17.31 -19.44
CA THR A 290 4.99 -16.09 -19.16
C THR A 290 4.00 -15.82 -20.29
N ASP A 291 2.98 -15.00 -20.02
CA ASP A 291 2.05 -14.54 -21.03
C ASP A 291 2.76 -13.62 -22.05
N LEU A 292 2.36 -13.73 -23.31
CA LEU A 292 2.78 -12.77 -24.31
C LEU A 292 2.23 -11.37 -23.97
N PRO A 293 3.05 -10.31 -24.17
CA PRO A 293 2.53 -8.95 -24.05
C PRO A 293 1.30 -8.79 -24.92
N LYS A 294 0.20 -8.32 -24.31
CA LYS A 294 -0.98 -7.94 -25.11
C LYS A 294 -0.60 -6.72 -25.93
N GLU A 295 -0.75 -6.82 -27.27
CA GLU A 295 -0.70 -5.63 -28.11
C GLU A 295 -1.82 -4.69 -27.63
N ASP A 296 -1.46 -3.50 -27.19
CA ASP A 296 -2.40 -2.43 -26.94
C ASP A 296 -3.04 -2.08 -28.28
N LYS A 297 -4.19 -2.73 -28.56
CA LYS A 297 -5.05 -2.26 -29.64
C LYS A 297 -5.46 -0.85 -29.26
N PRO A 298 -5.19 0.17 -30.09
CA PRO A 298 -5.67 1.50 -29.82
C PRO A 298 -7.17 1.39 -29.62
N ASP A 299 -7.63 1.83 -28.44
CA ASP A 299 -9.06 1.92 -28.11
C ASP A 299 -9.67 2.89 -29.13
N LEU A 300 -10.22 2.33 -30.20
CA LEU A 300 -11.07 3.04 -31.17
C LEU A 300 -12.36 3.39 -30.42
N GLY A 301 -12.23 4.28 -29.46
CA GLY A 301 -13.32 4.82 -28.68
C GLY A 301 -14.40 5.37 -29.58
N GLY A 302 -15.54 4.68 -29.56
CA GLY A 302 -16.84 5.27 -29.66
C GLY A 302 -17.14 6.29 -30.75
N ALA A 303 -16.96 5.92 -32.04
CA ALA A 303 -17.66 6.62 -33.13
C ALA A 303 -18.68 5.68 -33.75
N GLY A 304 -19.70 5.34 -32.97
CA GLY A 304 -20.79 4.46 -33.42
C GLY A 304 -22.12 4.87 -32.84
N GLY A 305 -22.64 6.01 -33.23
CA GLY A 305 -23.91 6.46 -32.70
C GLY A 305 -24.47 7.71 -33.35
N MET A 306 -24.47 7.78 -34.70
CA MET A 306 -25.33 8.75 -35.36
C MET A 306 -25.51 8.36 -36.84
N GLY A 307 -26.57 7.64 -37.12
CA GLY A 307 -26.88 7.21 -38.46
C GLY A 307 -28.20 6.46 -38.54
N GLY A 308 -29.28 7.10 -38.21
CA GLY A 308 -30.59 6.50 -38.33
C GLY A 308 -31.68 7.54 -38.48
N MET A 309 -31.69 8.27 -39.60
CA MET A 309 -32.93 8.94 -40.02
C MET A 309 -32.82 9.35 -41.50
N GLY A 310 -33.63 8.73 -42.35
CA GLY A 310 -33.73 9.14 -43.73
C GLY A 310 -34.16 8.03 -44.67
N GLY A 311 -35.39 7.60 -44.58
CA GLY A 311 -36.00 6.76 -45.58
C GLY A 311 -37.46 7.16 -45.78
N MET A 312 -37.73 8.05 -46.70
CA MET A 312 -39.10 8.16 -47.24
C MET A 312 -39.06 8.87 -48.57
N GLY A 313 -39.69 8.31 -49.53
CA GLY A 313 -39.96 8.83 -50.86
C GLY A 313 -39.39 7.90 -51.92
N GLY A 314 -40.13 7.30 -52.81
CA GLY A 314 -41.46 7.49 -53.32
C GLY A 314 -41.39 7.15 -54.78
N MET A 315 -42.34 6.39 -55.18
CA MET A 315 -42.98 6.28 -56.52
C MET A 315 -42.21 6.86 -57.73
N MET A 316 -41.88 6.04 -58.66
CA MET A 316 -42.56 5.76 -59.99
C MET A 316 -41.76 4.69 -60.72
#